data_d96f10f6a818b4bd3167057fec3ef406
#
_entry.id   d96f10f6a818b4bd3167057fec3ef406
#
_cell.length_a   1.000
_cell.length_b   1.000
_cell.length_c   1.000
_cell.angle_alpha   90.00
_cell.angle_beta   90.00
_cell.angle_gamma   90.00
#
_symmetry.space_group_name_H-M   'P 1'
#
loop_
_entity.id
_entity.type
_entity.pdbx_description
1 polymer ?
#
loop_
_entity_poly.entity_id
_entity_poly.type
_entity_poly.pdbx_seq_one_letter_code
_entity_poly.pdbx_strand_id
1 'polypeptide(L)'
;DQGPPFAPYSEKSGQKEEEALRVLMTGGGTAGHINPALAIADTIKEKNPDAEILFVGAKGRMETTLVPAAGYPIKTVDVRGFQRRLSLKNIGRNVSAAVHAVTAGGACVRILKEFRPDIAIGTGGYVSGPILRKAAAMGIPVLVHESNAYPGVTVKMLAKVASAVMLCDESAKKYLPEGCRVVVTGNPLRPAFRHMDEAAKE
;
A
#
# COMPACT_ATOMS: atom_id res chain seq x y z
N ASP A 1 -9.25 -11.39 -23.85
CA ASP A 1 -10.33 -10.43 -23.58
C ASP A 1 -9.76 -9.37 -22.63
N GLN A 2 -9.30 -8.25 -23.20
CA GLN A 2 -8.74 -7.14 -22.47
C GLN A 2 -9.92 -6.32 -21.93
N GLY A 3 -10.06 -6.26 -20.61
CA GLY A 3 -11.06 -5.38 -19.97
C GLY A 3 -10.95 -3.93 -20.50
N PRO A 4 -12.01 -3.12 -20.35
CA PRO A 4 -12.09 -1.81 -20.97
C PRO A 4 -10.88 -0.94 -20.60
N PRO A 5 -10.34 -0.17 -21.60
CA PRO A 5 -9.25 0.76 -21.33
C PRO A 5 -9.69 1.80 -20.30
N PHE A 6 -8.72 2.35 -19.55
CA PHE A 6 -8.98 3.51 -18.72
C PHE A 6 -9.78 4.53 -19.52
N ALA A 7 -10.96 4.89 -19.04
CA ALA A 7 -11.59 6.10 -19.54
C ALA A 7 -10.59 7.23 -19.33
N PRO A 8 -10.30 8.04 -20.38
CA PRO A 8 -9.42 9.18 -20.21
C PRO A 8 -10.02 10.06 -19.11
N TYR A 9 -9.18 10.47 -18.17
CA TYR A 9 -9.52 11.46 -17.17
C TYR A 9 -10.09 12.65 -17.93
N SER A 10 -11.37 12.96 -17.73
CA SER A 10 -12.00 14.06 -18.45
C SER A 10 -11.27 15.34 -18.08
N GLU A 11 -10.60 15.93 -19.06
CA GLU A 11 -10.08 17.30 -18.99
C GLU A 11 -11.25 18.25 -18.68
N LYS A 12 -11.43 18.57 -17.41
CA LYS A 12 -12.23 19.72 -17.00
C LYS A 12 -11.35 20.95 -17.28
N SER A 13 -11.53 21.49 -18.47
CA SER A 13 -11.02 22.81 -18.84
C SER A 13 -11.60 23.89 -17.93
N GLY A 14 -10.82 24.31 -16.98
CA GLY A 14 -11.05 25.44 -16.09
C GLY A 14 -9.78 25.52 -15.25
N GLN A 15 -9.09 26.66 -15.23
CA GLN A 15 -7.87 26.91 -14.44
C GLN A 15 -8.11 26.53 -12.97
N LYS A 16 -7.92 25.25 -12.64
CA LYS A 16 -7.63 24.78 -11.30
C LYS A 16 -6.13 24.99 -11.14
N GLU A 17 -5.73 25.71 -10.12
CA GLU A 17 -4.41 25.51 -9.53
C GLU A 17 -4.21 24.00 -9.47
N GLU A 18 -3.16 23.48 -10.08
CA GLU A 18 -2.87 22.03 -10.09
C GLU A 18 -2.60 21.62 -8.64
N GLU A 19 -3.65 21.15 -7.97
CA GLU A 19 -3.50 20.64 -6.60
C GLU A 19 -2.48 19.49 -6.65
N ALA A 20 -1.44 19.59 -5.81
CA ALA A 20 -0.39 18.59 -5.73
C ALA A 20 -0.98 17.18 -5.51
N LEU A 21 -0.48 16.20 -6.28
CA LEU A 21 -0.90 14.79 -6.16
C LEU A 21 -0.69 14.28 -4.72
N ARG A 22 -1.74 13.80 -4.08
CA ARG A 22 -1.70 13.31 -2.69
C ARG A 22 -1.75 11.78 -2.65
N VAL A 23 -0.65 11.18 -2.25
CA VAL A 23 -0.48 9.72 -2.24
C VAL A 23 -0.36 9.19 -0.81
N LEU A 24 -1.28 8.32 -0.44
CA LEU A 24 -1.16 7.59 0.81
C LEU A 24 -0.42 6.27 0.56
N MET A 25 0.69 6.08 1.27
CA MET A 25 1.51 4.87 1.20
C MET A 25 1.34 4.02 2.45
N THR A 26 1.32 2.70 2.31
CA THR A 26 1.32 1.78 3.44
C THR A 26 2.06 0.50 3.13
N GLY A 27 2.86 0.06 4.08
CA GLY A 27 3.64 -1.18 4.01
C GLY A 27 4.41 -1.31 5.30
N GLY A 28 4.35 -2.47 5.96
CA GLY A 28 4.97 -2.55 7.27
C GLY A 28 5.17 -3.96 7.79
N GLY A 29 5.72 -4.02 8.99
CA GLY A 29 6.04 -5.25 9.70
C GLY A 29 7.37 -5.87 9.33
N THR A 30 7.85 -5.74 8.10
CA THR A 30 9.16 -6.23 7.63
C THR A 30 9.76 -5.29 6.59
N ALA A 31 11.09 -5.31 6.45
CA ALA A 31 11.79 -4.56 5.41
C ALA A 31 11.32 -4.94 4.00
N GLY A 32 10.92 -6.20 3.78
CA GLY A 32 10.37 -6.68 2.51
C GLY A 32 9.07 -6.00 2.07
N HIS A 33 8.31 -5.40 2.98
CA HIS A 33 7.15 -4.57 2.65
C HIS A 33 7.49 -3.08 2.64
N ILE A 34 8.41 -2.64 3.50
CA ILE A 34 8.75 -1.22 3.64
C ILE A 34 9.59 -0.74 2.46
N ASN A 35 10.60 -1.50 2.04
CA ASN A 35 11.50 -1.08 0.96
C ASN A 35 10.78 -0.90 -0.39
N PRO A 36 9.88 -1.79 -0.84
CA PRO A 36 9.08 -1.53 -2.04
C PRO A 36 8.20 -0.29 -1.90
N ALA A 37 7.62 -0.03 -0.72
CA ALA A 37 6.83 1.18 -0.50
C ALA A 37 7.67 2.45 -0.63
N LEU A 38 8.88 2.46 -0.05
CA LEU A 38 9.82 3.58 -0.18
C LEU A 38 10.28 3.76 -1.63
N ALA A 39 10.56 2.66 -2.34
CA ALA A 39 10.97 2.72 -3.75
C ALA A 39 9.88 3.32 -4.65
N ILE A 40 8.60 2.96 -4.41
CA ILE A 40 7.46 3.54 -5.11
C ILE A 40 7.34 5.04 -4.77
N ALA A 41 7.44 5.40 -3.49
CA ALA A 41 7.38 6.78 -3.04
C ALA A 41 8.50 7.64 -3.65
N ASP A 42 9.74 7.16 -3.64
CA ASP A 42 10.89 7.81 -4.25
C ASP A 42 10.65 8.05 -5.76
N THR A 43 10.11 7.05 -6.46
CA THR A 43 9.80 7.16 -7.90
C THR A 43 8.67 8.17 -8.18
N ILE A 44 7.66 8.21 -7.31
CA ILE A 44 6.58 9.20 -7.42
C ILE A 44 7.14 10.61 -7.24
N LYS A 45 7.97 10.83 -6.23
CA LYS A 45 8.62 12.14 -5.98
C LYS A 45 9.57 12.55 -7.10
N GLU A 46 10.30 11.61 -7.68
CA GLU A 46 11.18 11.87 -8.83
C GLU A 46 10.39 12.36 -10.06
N LYS A 47 9.22 11.76 -10.32
CA LYS A 47 8.37 12.11 -11.47
C LYS A 47 7.42 13.27 -11.19
N ASN A 48 7.05 13.48 -9.94
CA ASN A 48 6.13 14.51 -9.49
C ASN A 48 6.71 15.16 -8.21
N PRO A 49 7.64 16.10 -8.33
CA PRO A 49 8.32 16.71 -7.17
C PRO A 49 7.37 17.33 -6.15
N ASP A 50 6.23 17.85 -6.60
CA ASP A 50 5.23 18.51 -5.76
C ASP A 50 4.27 17.51 -5.08
N ALA A 51 4.31 16.20 -5.44
CA ALA A 51 3.43 15.21 -4.83
C ALA A 51 3.59 15.18 -3.30
N GLU A 52 2.48 15.21 -2.59
CA GLU A 52 2.43 15.00 -1.15
C GLU A 52 2.32 13.51 -0.83
N ILE A 53 3.28 12.97 -0.08
CA ILE A 53 3.28 11.55 0.29
C ILE A 53 3.16 11.42 1.80
N LEU A 54 2.14 10.66 2.25
CA LEU A 54 1.95 10.31 3.64
C LEU A 54 1.97 8.79 3.82
N PHE A 55 2.83 8.29 4.69
CA PHE A 55 2.82 6.89 5.09
C PHE A 55 1.86 6.63 6.24
N VAL A 56 1.28 5.42 6.24
CA VAL A 56 0.54 4.88 7.38
C VAL A 56 1.14 3.54 7.78
N GLY A 57 1.59 3.45 9.02
CA GLY A 57 2.23 2.27 9.60
C GLY A 57 1.59 1.82 10.91
N ALA A 58 2.02 0.68 11.43
CA ALA A 58 1.61 0.19 12.75
C ALA A 58 2.50 0.79 13.84
N LYS A 59 1.87 1.17 14.95
CA LYS A 59 2.58 1.77 16.10
C LYS A 59 3.68 0.83 16.63
N GLY A 60 4.89 1.39 16.83
CA GLY A 60 6.03 0.68 17.42
C GLY A 60 6.60 -0.43 16.54
N ARG A 61 6.49 -0.31 15.22
CA ARG A 61 7.05 -1.25 14.25
C ARG A 61 8.17 -0.60 13.44
N MET A 62 8.88 -1.43 12.67
CA MET A 62 10.06 -1.06 11.90
C MET A 62 9.82 0.14 10.98
N GLU A 63 8.64 0.25 10.39
CA GLU A 63 8.25 1.34 9.52
C GLU A 63 8.28 2.71 10.24
N THR A 64 8.05 2.75 11.55
CA THR A 64 8.10 4.01 12.33
C THR A 64 9.51 4.60 12.46
N THR A 65 10.53 3.82 12.13
CA THR A 65 11.93 4.25 12.07
C THR A 65 12.41 4.44 10.63
N LEU A 66 12.13 3.45 9.76
CA LEU A 66 12.66 3.44 8.40
C LEU A 66 12.03 4.49 7.49
N VAL A 67 10.72 4.77 7.65
CA VAL A 67 10.03 5.76 6.82
C VAL A 67 10.50 7.18 7.11
N PRO A 68 10.57 7.66 8.38
CA PRO A 68 11.15 8.97 8.67
C PRO A 68 12.63 9.08 8.29
N ALA A 69 13.42 8.02 8.47
CA ALA A 69 14.82 7.99 8.05
C ALA A 69 14.98 8.15 6.52
N ALA A 70 13.95 7.81 5.74
CA ALA A 70 13.90 8.02 4.30
C ALA A 70 13.31 9.39 3.91
N GLY A 71 12.98 10.26 4.89
CA GLY A 71 12.48 11.62 4.65
C GLY A 71 10.96 11.73 4.48
N TYR A 72 10.19 10.67 4.74
CA TYR A 72 8.73 10.70 4.59
C TYR A 72 7.98 10.84 5.91
N PRO A 73 6.89 11.62 5.94
CA PRO A 73 6.00 11.69 7.08
C PRO A 73 5.25 10.37 7.26
N ILE A 74 5.02 9.97 8.51
CA ILE A 74 4.26 8.78 8.86
C ILE A 74 3.24 9.07 9.96
N LYS A 75 2.00 8.60 9.76
CA LYS A 75 1.00 8.45 10.82
C LYS A 75 0.90 6.99 11.22
N THR A 76 0.65 6.72 12.50
CA THR A 76 0.56 5.34 12.98
C THR A 76 -0.85 5.01 13.45
N VAL A 77 -1.22 3.74 13.23
CA VAL A 77 -2.46 3.16 13.76
C VAL A 77 -2.12 1.99 14.67
N ASP A 78 -2.93 1.80 15.72
CA ASP A 78 -2.76 0.66 16.63
C ASP A 78 -3.48 -0.57 16.03
N VAL A 79 -2.74 -1.33 15.24
CA VAL A 79 -3.22 -2.59 14.65
C VAL A 79 -2.40 -3.75 15.20
N ARG A 80 -3.10 -4.83 15.55
CA ARG A 80 -2.49 -6.09 15.97
C ARG A 80 -2.79 -7.19 14.97
N GLY A 81 -1.77 -7.96 14.63
CA GLY A 81 -1.92 -9.12 13.76
C GLY A 81 -2.67 -10.26 14.46
N PHE A 82 -3.54 -10.96 13.72
CA PHE A 82 -4.21 -12.16 14.20
C PHE A 82 -3.25 -13.33 14.36
N GLN A 83 -3.36 -14.07 15.48
CA GLN A 83 -2.63 -15.32 15.68
C GLN A 83 -3.29 -16.43 14.89
N ARG A 84 -2.52 -17.13 14.04
CA ARG A 84 -3.04 -18.22 13.18
C ARG A 84 -3.31 -19.52 13.91
N ARG A 85 -2.66 -19.76 15.07
CA ARG A 85 -2.87 -20.99 15.87
C ARG A 85 -4.06 -20.84 16.80
N LEU A 86 -5.00 -21.76 16.73
CA LEU A 86 -6.14 -21.86 17.66
C LEU A 86 -5.64 -22.43 19.00
N SER A 87 -5.69 -21.61 20.05
CA SER A 87 -5.51 -22.00 21.44
C SER A 87 -6.32 -21.06 22.33
N LEU A 88 -6.67 -21.48 23.57
CA LEU A 88 -7.41 -20.63 24.51
C LEU A 88 -6.72 -19.27 24.73
N LYS A 89 -5.38 -19.26 24.82
CA LYS A 89 -4.57 -18.05 24.91
C LYS A 89 -4.68 -17.16 23.67
N ASN A 90 -4.83 -17.75 22.49
CA ASN A 90 -4.96 -17.03 21.24
C ASN A 90 -6.38 -16.53 20.98
N ILE A 91 -7.42 -17.15 21.58
CA ILE A 91 -8.80 -16.65 21.50
C ILE A 91 -8.90 -15.26 22.15
N GLY A 92 -8.38 -15.09 23.37
CA GLY A 92 -8.35 -13.79 24.03
C GLY A 92 -7.55 -12.73 23.24
N ARG A 93 -6.41 -13.13 22.63
CA ARG A 93 -5.61 -12.28 21.76
C ARG A 93 -6.33 -11.90 20.48
N ASN A 94 -7.10 -12.82 19.90
CA ASN A 94 -7.88 -12.56 18.69
C ASN A 94 -9.10 -11.66 18.97
N VAL A 95 -9.75 -11.78 20.12
CA VAL A 95 -10.79 -10.84 20.57
C VAL A 95 -10.19 -9.43 20.73
N SER A 96 -9.05 -9.30 21.40
CA SER A 96 -8.31 -8.02 21.48
C SER A 96 -7.95 -7.49 20.10
N ALA A 97 -7.48 -8.35 19.18
CA ALA A 97 -7.15 -7.96 17.82
C ALA A 97 -8.39 -7.48 17.03
N ALA A 98 -9.57 -8.08 17.27
CA ALA A 98 -10.83 -7.62 16.66
C ALA A 98 -11.25 -6.22 17.18
N VAL A 99 -11.13 -5.97 18.49
CA VAL A 99 -11.39 -4.64 19.08
C VAL A 99 -10.43 -3.62 18.50
N HIS A 100 -9.12 -3.94 18.42
CA HIS A 100 -8.12 -3.06 17.79
C HIS A 100 -8.39 -2.83 16.31
N ALA A 101 -8.92 -3.82 15.58
CA ALA A 101 -9.30 -3.64 14.18
C ALA A 101 -10.45 -2.64 14.00
N VAL A 102 -11.43 -2.63 14.93
CA VAL A 102 -12.54 -1.67 14.91
C VAL A 102 -12.04 -0.26 15.26
N THR A 103 -11.25 -0.11 16.32
CA THR A 103 -10.69 1.19 16.74
C THR A 103 -9.69 1.73 15.70
N ALA A 104 -8.86 0.86 15.12
CA ALA A 104 -7.98 1.21 14.02
C ALA A 104 -8.78 1.67 12.78
N GLY A 105 -9.97 1.09 12.55
CA GLY A 105 -10.87 1.52 11.49
C GLY A 105 -11.27 2.99 11.59
N GLY A 106 -11.60 3.47 12.80
CA GLY A 106 -11.89 4.88 13.07
C GLY A 106 -10.68 5.79 12.85
N ALA A 107 -9.50 5.37 13.31
CA ALA A 107 -8.25 6.09 13.08
C ALA A 107 -7.88 6.16 11.60
N CYS A 108 -8.06 5.07 10.84
CA CYS A 108 -7.86 5.04 9.39
C CYS A 108 -8.78 6.04 8.67
N VAL A 109 -10.09 6.06 9.01
CA VAL A 109 -11.04 7.00 8.41
C VAL A 109 -10.65 8.45 8.71
N ARG A 110 -10.21 8.75 9.93
CA ARG A 110 -9.74 10.09 10.29
C ARG A 110 -8.53 10.50 9.46
N ILE A 111 -7.51 9.64 9.34
CA ILE A 111 -6.32 9.90 8.53
C ILE A 111 -6.71 10.17 7.06
N LEU A 112 -7.58 9.34 6.48
CA LEU A 112 -8.05 9.49 5.10
C LEU A 112 -8.81 10.81 4.90
N LYS A 113 -9.68 11.19 5.83
CA LYS A 113 -10.43 12.47 5.77
C LYS A 113 -9.54 13.70 5.93
N GLU A 114 -8.52 13.63 6.79
CA GLU A 114 -7.57 14.72 7.01
C GLU A 114 -6.62 14.88 5.82
N PHE A 115 -6.05 13.78 5.36
CA PHE A 115 -5.07 13.80 4.28
C PHE A 115 -5.72 13.91 2.89
N ARG A 116 -6.94 13.38 2.70
CA ARG A 116 -7.68 13.35 1.43
C ARG A 116 -6.82 12.88 0.24
N PRO A 117 -6.29 11.66 0.26
CA PRO A 117 -5.44 11.17 -0.81
C PRO A 117 -6.22 10.97 -2.11
N ASP A 118 -5.59 11.27 -3.24
CA ASP A 118 -6.09 10.94 -4.57
C ASP A 118 -5.96 9.45 -4.87
N ILE A 119 -4.97 8.80 -4.25
CA ILE A 119 -4.68 7.38 -4.39
C ILE A 119 -4.05 6.82 -3.12
N ALA A 120 -4.35 5.55 -2.82
CA ALA A 120 -3.75 4.82 -1.73
C ALA A 120 -3.01 3.57 -2.25
N ILE A 121 -1.73 3.41 -1.89
CA ILE A 121 -0.86 2.34 -2.40
C ILE A 121 -0.33 1.52 -1.23
N GLY A 122 -0.44 0.19 -1.31
CA GLY A 122 0.07 -0.71 -0.30
C GLY A 122 0.97 -1.80 -0.85
N THR A 123 2.01 -2.13 -0.09
CA THR A 123 3.01 -3.14 -0.45
C THR A 123 2.95 -4.38 0.44
N GLY A 124 1.90 -4.48 1.26
CA GLY A 124 1.69 -5.62 2.16
C GLY A 124 1.92 -5.32 3.64
N GLY A 125 1.91 -6.39 4.43
CA GLY A 125 1.86 -6.28 5.88
C GLY A 125 0.41 -6.09 6.39
N TYR A 126 0.20 -6.43 7.67
CA TYR A 126 -1.15 -6.40 8.25
C TYR A 126 -1.72 -4.99 8.44
N VAL A 127 -0.87 -3.95 8.48
CA VAL A 127 -1.30 -2.55 8.56
C VAL A 127 -2.00 -2.08 7.29
N SER A 128 -1.60 -2.60 6.14
CA SER A 128 -2.18 -2.22 4.84
C SER A 128 -3.66 -2.63 4.72
N GLY A 129 -4.06 -3.74 5.32
CA GLY A 129 -5.44 -4.25 5.24
C GLY A 129 -6.49 -3.24 5.69
N PRO A 130 -6.49 -2.75 6.94
CA PRO A 130 -7.48 -1.81 7.44
C PRO A 130 -7.53 -0.49 6.68
N ILE A 131 -6.39 0.15 6.43
CA ILE A 131 -6.36 1.47 5.80
C ILE A 131 -6.80 1.42 4.34
N LEU A 132 -6.33 0.46 3.55
CA LEU A 132 -6.68 0.34 2.13
C LEU A 132 -8.14 -0.10 1.93
N ARG A 133 -8.68 -0.97 2.78
CA ARG A 133 -10.12 -1.29 2.74
C ARG A 133 -10.99 -0.07 3.03
N LYS A 134 -10.57 0.80 3.98
CA LYS A 134 -11.30 2.04 4.26
C LYS A 134 -11.16 3.04 3.11
N ALA A 135 -9.98 3.16 2.50
CA ALA A 135 -9.77 3.97 1.31
C ALA A 135 -10.69 3.54 0.17
N ALA A 136 -10.72 2.24 -0.17
CA ALA A 136 -11.62 1.69 -1.18
C ALA A 136 -13.10 1.95 -0.87
N ALA A 137 -13.53 1.74 0.39
CA ALA A 137 -14.90 2.02 0.82
C ALA A 137 -15.28 3.51 0.77
N MET A 138 -14.31 4.41 0.75
CA MET A 138 -14.50 5.86 0.59
C MET A 138 -14.38 6.30 -0.88
N GLY A 139 -14.25 5.37 -1.84
CA GLY A 139 -14.12 5.66 -3.27
C GLY A 139 -12.71 6.11 -3.69
N ILE A 140 -11.72 6.02 -2.80
CA ILE A 140 -10.32 6.35 -3.12
C ILE A 140 -9.73 5.18 -3.90
N PRO A 141 -9.12 5.39 -5.07
CA PRO A 141 -8.42 4.36 -5.83
C PRO A 141 -7.35 3.68 -4.99
N VAL A 142 -7.30 2.35 -5.03
CA VAL A 142 -6.35 1.53 -4.26
C VAL A 142 -5.49 0.71 -5.20
N LEU A 143 -4.17 0.83 -5.06
CA LEU A 143 -3.21 -0.08 -5.69
C LEU A 143 -2.54 -0.95 -4.62
N VAL A 144 -2.29 -2.21 -4.97
CA VAL A 144 -1.60 -3.15 -4.08
C VAL A 144 -0.43 -3.77 -4.83
N HIS A 145 0.76 -3.71 -4.25
CA HIS A 145 1.94 -4.38 -4.79
C HIS A 145 2.26 -5.65 -4.01
N GLU A 146 2.59 -6.73 -4.72
CA GLU A 146 3.06 -8.00 -4.14
C GLU A 146 4.46 -8.32 -4.65
N SER A 147 5.40 -8.40 -3.73
CA SER A 147 6.81 -8.67 -4.02
C SER A 147 7.16 -10.17 -4.10
N ASN A 148 6.23 -11.04 -3.75
CA ASN A 148 6.47 -12.49 -3.69
C ASN A 148 5.72 -13.23 -4.79
N ALA A 149 6.28 -14.33 -5.27
CA ALA A 149 5.60 -15.25 -6.20
C ALA A 149 4.35 -15.94 -5.58
N TYR A 150 4.24 -15.94 -4.24
CA TYR A 150 3.05 -16.40 -3.52
C TYR A 150 2.45 -15.25 -2.70
N PRO A 151 1.30 -14.70 -3.12
CA PRO A 151 0.70 -13.54 -2.48
C PRO A 151 0.33 -13.76 -1.01
N GLY A 152 0.66 -12.76 -0.20
CA GLY A 152 0.27 -12.75 1.20
C GLY A 152 -1.25 -12.65 1.40
N VAL A 153 -1.74 -13.06 2.58
CA VAL A 153 -3.18 -13.04 2.91
C VAL A 153 -3.77 -11.64 2.75
N THR A 154 -3.04 -10.61 3.18
CA THR A 154 -3.48 -9.21 3.07
C THR A 154 -3.67 -8.81 1.61
N VAL A 155 -2.74 -9.18 0.72
CA VAL A 155 -2.84 -8.88 -0.72
C VAL A 155 -4.03 -9.60 -1.33
N LYS A 156 -4.24 -10.89 -1.03
CA LYS A 156 -5.40 -11.67 -1.53
C LYS A 156 -6.73 -11.05 -1.10
N MET A 157 -6.83 -10.54 0.12
CA MET A 157 -8.03 -9.86 0.62
C MET A 157 -8.25 -8.51 -0.06
N LEU A 158 -7.18 -7.74 -0.25
CA LEU A 158 -7.24 -6.42 -0.86
C LEU A 158 -7.48 -6.49 -2.37
N ALA A 159 -7.03 -7.55 -3.05
CA ALA A 159 -7.26 -7.76 -4.47
C ALA A 159 -8.75 -7.69 -4.88
N LYS A 160 -9.67 -8.00 -3.94
CA LYS A 160 -11.12 -7.92 -4.17
C LYS A 160 -11.66 -6.48 -4.24
N VAL A 161 -10.93 -5.51 -3.72
CA VAL A 161 -11.36 -4.10 -3.61
C VAL A 161 -10.35 -3.13 -4.23
N ALA A 162 -9.19 -3.62 -4.64
CA ALA A 162 -8.16 -2.83 -5.28
C ALA A 162 -8.54 -2.48 -6.72
N SER A 163 -8.21 -1.27 -7.15
CA SER A 163 -8.31 -0.84 -8.55
C SER A 163 -7.35 -1.60 -9.46
N ALA A 164 -6.17 -1.98 -8.92
CA ALA A 164 -5.25 -2.92 -9.56
C ALA A 164 -4.30 -3.56 -8.54
N VAL A 165 -3.80 -4.76 -8.90
CA VAL A 165 -2.74 -5.47 -8.18
C VAL A 165 -1.51 -5.51 -9.06
N MET A 166 -0.42 -4.93 -8.55
CA MET A 166 0.89 -4.94 -9.19
C MET A 166 1.68 -6.15 -8.67
N LEU A 167 2.17 -6.98 -9.56
CA LEU A 167 2.91 -8.19 -9.21
C LEU A 167 4.38 -8.08 -9.59
N CYS A 168 5.23 -8.57 -8.71
CA CYS A 168 6.63 -8.80 -9.02
C CYS A 168 6.80 -9.88 -10.11
N ASP A 169 5.99 -10.94 -10.04
CA ASP A 169 6.07 -12.12 -10.89
C ASP A 169 4.68 -12.58 -11.33
N GLU A 170 4.54 -12.92 -12.61
CA GLU A 170 3.26 -13.34 -13.19
C GLU A 170 2.71 -14.62 -12.55
N SER A 171 3.57 -15.52 -12.06
CA SER A 171 3.16 -16.76 -11.39
C SER A 171 2.29 -16.53 -10.16
N ALA A 172 2.33 -15.34 -9.57
CA ALA A 172 1.48 -14.95 -8.45
C ALA A 172 0.00 -14.79 -8.83
N LYS A 173 -0.30 -14.50 -10.12
CA LYS A 173 -1.66 -14.23 -10.63
C LYS A 173 -2.62 -15.38 -10.33
N LYS A 174 -2.20 -16.63 -10.48
CA LYS A 174 -3.03 -17.83 -10.24
C LYS A 174 -3.55 -17.97 -8.80
N TYR A 175 -2.99 -17.22 -7.85
CA TYR A 175 -3.38 -17.24 -6.44
C TYR A 175 -4.31 -16.08 -6.05
N LEU A 176 -4.58 -15.17 -6.98
CA LEU A 176 -5.47 -14.03 -6.77
C LEU A 176 -6.91 -14.38 -7.13
N PRO A 177 -7.90 -13.66 -6.58
CA PRO A 177 -9.29 -13.81 -6.98
C PRO A 177 -9.49 -13.55 -8.47
N GLU A 178 -10.44 -14.27 -9.08
CA GLU A 178 -10.85 -14.00 -10.45
C GLU A 178 -11.39 -12.57 -10.61
N GLY A 179 -11.20 -11.99 -11.80
CA GLY A 179 -11.70 -10.65 -12.13
C GLY A 179 -10.88 -9.48 -11.55
N CYS A 180 -9.83 -9.71 -10.73
CA CYS A 180 -8.98 -8.61 -10.29
C CYS A 180 -8.06 -8.15 -11.44
N ARG A 181 -7.91 -6.82 -11.57
CA ARG A 181 -6.97 -6.24 -12.54
C ARG A 181 -5.53 -6.46 -12.05
N VAL A 182 -4.73 -7.12 -12.87
CA VAL A 182 -3.32 -7.44 -12.56
C VAL A 182 -2.41 -6.76 -13.57
N VAL A 183 -1.31 -6.18 -13.06
CA VAL A 183 -0.21 -5.63 -13.84
C VAL A 183 1.10 -6.22 -13.32
N VAL A 184 1.92 -6.81 -14.20
CA VAL A 184 3.25 -7.29 -13.82
C VAL A 184 4.23 -6.13 -13.93
N THR A 185 4.80 -5.71 -12.80
CA THR A 185 5.67 -4.53 -12.71
C THR A 185 7.10 -4.86 -12.32
N GLY A 186 7.37 -6.09 -11.92
CA GLY A 186 8.62 -6.42 -11.22
C GLY A 186 8.65 -5.85 -9.78
N ASN A 187 9.77 -6.02 -9.10
CA ASN A 187 10.01 -5.43 -7.78
C ASN A 187 10.48 -3.98 -7.92
N PRO A 188 9.85 -3.02 -7.21
CA PRO A 188 10.35 -1.65 -7.18
C PRO A 188 11.71 -1.60 -6.47
N LEU A 189 12.68 -0.96 -7.12
CA LEU A 189 14.01 -0.72 -6.55
C LEU A 189 14.17 0.77 -6.23
N ARG A 190 14.75 1.08 -5.08
CA ARG A 190 15.12 2.44 -4.74
C ARG A 190 16.14 3.01 -5.74
N PRO A 191 16.10 4.30 -6.06
CA PRO A 191 16.99 4.93 -7.04
C PRO A 191 18.48 4.59 -6.82
N ALA A 192 18.93 4.56 -5.56
CA ALA A 192 20.31 4.20 -5.21
C ALA A 192 20.75 2.80 -5.69
N PHE A 193 19.80 1.88 -5.92
CA PHE A 193 20.12 0.53 -6.41
C PHE A 193 19.95 0.39 -7.92
N ARG A 194 19.28 1.33 -8.60
CA ARG A 194 19.10 1.27 -10.07
C ARG A 194 20.41 1.45 -10.83
N HIS A 195 21.33 2.27 -10.31
CA HIS A 195 22.64 2.53 -10.92
C HIS A 195 23.66 1.42 -10.70
N MET A 196 23.43 0.50 -9.76
CA MET A 196 24.33 -0.63 -9.54
C MET A 196 24.27 -1.68 -10.66
N ASP A 197 23.12 -1.82 -11.33
CA ASP A 197 22.94 -2.77 -12.44
C ASP A 197 23.62 -2.30 -13.75
N GLU A 198 23.83 -1.01 -13.93
CA GLU A 198 24.55 -0.48 -15.10
C GLU A 198 26.06 -0.64 -14.94
N ALA A 199 26.60 -0.39 -13.75
CA ALA A 199 28.02 -0.57 -13.44
C ALA A 199 28.46 -2.04 -13.37
N ALA A 200 27.55 -2.99 -13.18
CA ALA A 200 27.84 -4.42 -13.17
C ALA A 200 27.80 -5.07 -14.57
N LYS A 201 27.48 -4.31 -15.62
CA LYS A 201 27.43 -4.76 -17.02
C LYS A 201 28.65 -4.30 -17.84
N GLU A 202 29.52 -3.48 -17.28
CA GLU A 202 30.84 -3.11 -17.79
C GLU A 202 31.92 -4.01 -17.17
#